data_ee0ece5334a7ae2cd46760b324814be3
#
_entry.id   ee0ece5334a7ae2cd46760b324814be3
#
_cell.length_a   1.000
_cell.length_b   1.000
_cell.length_c   1.000
_cell.angle_alpha   90.00
_cell.angle_beta   90.00
_cell.angle_gamma   90.00
#
_symmetry.space_group_name_H-M   'P 1'
#
loop_
_entity.id
_entity.type
_entity.pdbx_description
1 polymer ?
#
loop_
_entity_poly.entity_id
_entity_poly.type
_entity_poly.pdbx_seq_one_letter_code
_entity_poly.pdbx_strand_id
1 'polypeptide(L)'
;VVDPMDPNAVTYGTFRINEHLQIWILEGREYRSPNSMEDGPDKSIWGVEQKAWLKKTLLASDATYKILVSPTPMVGPDGNGKTDSHANIGGFRHEGDEFFAWLKANDFDEKNFFICCGDRHWQYHAIHPSGFEEFSSGSLVEENSRLGIKAGDRKSTDPEGLIQQPYCVLKPMGPYPGFLNVSIVPDDSEQGAYADFLFYDEHGYLRYSARR
;
A
#
# COMPACT_ATOMS: atom_id res chain seq x y z
N VAL A 1 -3.14 -13.97 -16.84
CA VAL A 1 -1.79 -13.84 -17.44
C VAL A 1 -1.93 -12.85 -18.58
N VAL A 2 -1.22 -11.73 -18.49
CA VAL A 2 -1.19 -10.74 -19.58
C VAL A 2 -0.38 -11.33 -20.71
N ASP A 3 -0.94 -11.38 -21.92
CA ASP A 3 -0.19 -11.75 -23.11
C ASP A 3 0.69 -10.54 -23.50
N PRO A 4 2.03 -10.64 -23.41
CA PRO A 4 2.91 -9.52 -23.73
C PRO A 4 2.89 -9.13 -25.22
N MET A 5 2.25 -9.93 -26.06
CA MET A 5 2.09 -9.68 -27.50
C MET A 5 0.75 -9.04 -27.83
N ASP A 6 -0.18 -8.93 -26.89
CA ASP A 6 -1.45 -8.21 -27.09
C ASP A 6 -1.22 -6.69 -26.89
N PRO A 7 -1.34 -5.87 -27.95
CA PRO A 7 -1.16 -4.42 -27.83
C PRO A 7 -2.24 -3.71 -26.99
N ASN A 8 -3.32 -4.42 -26.64
CA ASN A 8 -4.38 -3.90 -25.77
C ASN A 8 -4.29 -4.47 -24.34
N ALA A 9 -3.28 -5.27 -24.04
CA ALA A 9 -3.07 -5.82 -22.72
C ALA A 9 -2.79 -4.70 -21.71
N VAL A 10 -3.52 -4.70 -20.60
CA VAL A 10 -3.25 -3.80 -19.47
C VAL A 10 -2.40 -4.50 -18.42
N THR A 11 -1.54 -3.74 -17.75
CA THR A 11 -0.57 -4.24 -16.77
C THR A 11 -1.09 -4.24 -15.33
N TYR A 12 -2.37 -3.93 -15.14
CA TYR A 12 -3.08 -4.00 -13.85
C TYR A 12 -4.23 -5.01 -13.92
N GLY A 13 -4.64 -5.51 -12.75
CA GLY A 13 -5.70 -6.52 -12.72
C GLY A 13 -6.27 -6.79 -11.33
N THR A 14 -7.37 -7.53 -11.28
CA THR A 14 -7.95 -8.02 -10.04
C THR A 14 -8.18 -9.51 -10.10
N PHE A 15 -7.97 -10.18 -8.97
CA PHE A 15 -8.06 -11.63 -8.84
C PHE A 15 -8.91 -11.97 -7.62
N ARG A 16 -10.06 -12.61 -7.84
CA ARG A 16 -10.85 -13.23 -6.79
C ARG A 16 -10.22 -14.56 -6.43
N ILE A 17 -9.69 -14.68 -5.21
CA ILE A 17 -9.05 -15.89 -4.71
C ILE A 17 -10.10 -16.87 -4.18
N ASN A 18 -11.00 -16.37 -3.34
CA ASN A 18 -12.15 -17.09 -2.79
C ASN A 18 -13.22 -16.08 -2.32
N GLU A 19 -14.23 -16.53 -1.58
CA GLU A 19 -15.26 -15.66 -1.02
C GLU A 19 -14.75 -14.61 -0.02
N HIS A 20 -13.64 -14.91 0.66
CA HIS A 20 -13.06 -14.01 1.66
C HIS A 20 -12.00 -13.07 1.10
N LEU A 21 -11.38 -13.35 -0.06
CA LEU A 21 -10.25 -12.57 -0.54
C LEU A 21 -10.36 -12.21 -2.01
N GLN A 22 -10.24 -10.92 -2.28
CA GLN A 22 -9.95 -10.38 -3.61
C GLN A 22 -8.77 -9.41 -3.55
N ILE A 23 -7.86 -9.51 -4.53
CA ILE A 23 -6.69 -8.66 -4.64
C ILE A 23 -6.74 -7.82 -5.91
N TRP A 24 -6.24 -6.59 -5.84
CA TRP A 24 -6.02 -5.67 -6.96
C TRP A 24 -4.54 -5.39 -7.06
N ILE A 25 -3.98 -5.61 -8.24
CA ILE A 25 -2.58 -5.32 -8.55
C ILE A 25 -2.56 -4.12 -9.47
N LEU A 26 -1.92 -3.04 -9.03
CA LEU A 26 -1.87 -1.78 -9.76
C LEU A 26 -0.57 -1.63 -10.56
N GLU A 27 -0.66 -0.87 -11.62
CA GLU A 27 0.48 -0.38 -12.40
C GLU A 27 0.85 1.04 -11.92
N GLY A 28 2.11 1.32 -11.74
CA GLY A 28 2.59 2.60 -11.20
C GLY A 28 3.58 3.36 -12.10
N ARG A 29 3.84 2.92 -13.33
CA ARG A 29 4.84 3.52 -14.23
C ARG A 29 4.27 3.93 -15.58
N GLU A 30 3.48 3.08 -16.21
CA GLU A 30 3.02 3.25 -17.59
C GLU A 30 2.10 4.44 -17.78
N TYR A 31 1.19 4.67 -16.84
CA TYR A 31 0.14 5.71 -16.92
C TYR A 31 0.48 6.97 -16.13
N ARG A 32 1.68 7.04 -15.61
CA ARG A 32 2.08 8.01 -14.63
C ARG A 32 2.42 9.36 -15.24
N SER A 33 1.92 10.43 -14.63
CA SER A 33 2.36 11.80 -14.89
C SER A 33 3.84 12.00 -14.51
N PRO A 34 4.57 12.94 -15.13
CA PRO A 34 5.93 13.27 -14.73
C PRO A 34 6.01 13.67 -13.24
N ASN A 35 7.05 13.19 -12.53
CA ASN A 35 7.26 13.56 -11.12
C ASN A 35 7.38 15.07 -10.89
N SER A 36 7.93 15.79 -11.88
CA SER A 36 8.12 17.23 -11.86
C SER A 36 6.85 18.06 -12.09
N MET A 37 5.74 17.41 -12.49
CA MET A 37 4.45 18.08 -12.59
C MET A 37 3.99 18.51 -11.19
N GLU A 38 3.35 19.67 -11.07
CA GLU A 38 2.75 20.13 -9.82
C GLU A 38 1.66 19.15 -9.35
N ASP A 39 1.61 18.89 -8.04
CA ASP A 39 0.60 18.02 -7.45
C ASP A 39 -0.79 18.66 -7.55
N GLY A 40 -1.79 17.88 -7.92
CA GLY A 40 -3.15 18.36 -8.12
C GLY A 40 -4.01 17.39 -8.90
N PRO A 41 -5.24 17.81 -9.27
CA PRO A 41 -6.26 16.93 -9.87
C PRO A 41 -5.85 16.32 -11.22
N ASP A 42 -4.94 16.94 -11.95
CA ASP A 42 -4.47 16.49 -13.26
C ASP A 42 -3.24 15.58 -13.18
N LYS A 43 -2.63 15.44 -11.98
CA LYS A 43 -1.46 14.60 -11.77
C LYS A 43 -1.86 13.24 -11.21
N SER A 44 -1.43 12.16 -11.85
CA SER A 44 -1.84 10.80 -11.51
C SER A 44 -0.68 9.81 -11.65
N ILE A 45 -0.60 8.85 -10.74
CA ILE A 45 0.19 7.62 -10.91
C ILE A 45 -0.61 6.61 -11.73
N TRP A 46 -1.89 6.50 -11.49
CA TRP A 46 -2.72 5.44 -12.05
C TRP A 46 -3.28 5.75 -13.44
N GLY A 47 -3.35 7.04 -13.80
CA GLY A 47 -4.05 7.50 -15.01
C GLY A 47 -5.58 7.37 -14.87
N VAL A 48 -6.28 7.91 -15.85
CA VAL A 48 -7.74 8.02 -15.81
C VAL A 48 -8.41 6.64 -15.91
N GLU A 49 -7.95 5.80 -16.83
CA GLU A 49 -8.56 4.50 -17.13
C GLU A 49 -8.38 3.50 -15.98
N GLN A 50 -7.16 3.35 -15.47
CA GLN A 50 -6.90 2.45 -14.34
C GLN A 50 -7.67 2.91 -13.08
N LYS A 51 -7.71 4.22 -12.81
CA LYS A 51 -8.46 4.78 -11.67
C LYS A 51 -9.96 4.48 -11.78
N ALA A 52 -10.55 4.67 -12.97
CA ALA A 52 -11.96 4.36 -13.20
C ALA A 52 -12.25 2.85 -13.08
N TRP A 53 -11.38 2.00 -13.63
CA TRP A 53 -11.45 0.55 -13.49
C TRP A 53 -11.33 0.10 -12.03
N LEU A 54 -10.36 0.65 -11.29
CA LEU A 54 -10.17 0.33 -9.88
C LEU A 54 -11.43 0.63 -9.06
N LYS A 55 -11.94 1.86 -9.16
CA LYS A 55 -13.17 2.28 -8.45
C LYS A 55 -14.37 1.38 -8.82
N LYS A 56 -14.57 1.10 -10.10
CA LYS A 56 -15.64 0.23 -10.58
C LYS A 56 -15.55 -1.19 -10.03
N THR A 57 -14.39 -1.80 -10.08
CA THR A 57 -14.20 -3.20 -9.66
C THR A 57 -14.18 -3.36 -8.13
N LEU A 58 -13.74 -2.35 -7.39
CA LEU A 58 -13.86 -2.31 -5.94
C LEU A 58 -15.34 -2.29 -5.51
N LEU A 59 -16.17 -1.43 -6.11
CA LEU A 59 -17.60 -1.37 -5.81
C LEU A 59 -18.35 -2.65 -6.17
N ALA A 60 -17.88 -3.38 -7.17
CA ALA A 60 -18.51 -4.64 -7.60
C ALA A 60 -18.10 -5.85 -6.74
N SER A 61 -17.14 -5.70 -5.83
CA SER A 61 -16.60 -6.79 -5.02
C SER A 61 -17.37 -6.99 -3.72
N ASP A 62 -17.81 -8.22 -3.50
CA ASP A 62 -18.43 -8.71 -2.25
C ASP A 62 -17.44 -9.51 -1.38
N ALA A 63 -16.14 -9.51 -1.69
CA ALA A 63 -15.12 -10.18 -0.88
C ALA A 63 -15.08 -9.60 0.54
N THR A 64 -14.93 -10.45 1.55
CA THR A 64 -14.75 -10.01 2.94
C THR A 64 -13.55 -9.09 3.06
N TYR A 65 -12.38 -9.52 2.56
CA TYR A 65 -11.14 -8.76 2.55
C TYR A 65 -10.75 -8.33 1.15
N LYS A 66 -10.34 -7.07 1.04
CA LYS A 66 -9.85 -6.44 -0.19
C LYS A 66 -8.42 -5.99 0.02
N ILE A 67 -7.50 -6.51 -0.79
CA ILE A 67 -6.08 -6.14 -0.70
C ILE A 67 -5.68 -5.42 -1.98
N LEU A 68 -5.26 -4.16 -1.82
CA LEU A 68 -4.68 -3.35 -2.87
C LEU A 68 -3.16 -3.53 -2.86
N VAL A 69 -2.60 -4.12 -3.89
CA VAL A 69 -1.15 -4.23 -4.08
C VAL A 69 -0.69 -3.04 -4.90
N SER A 70 -0.07 -2.08 -4.23
CA SER A 70 0.44 -0.86 -4.84
C SER A 70 1.94 -0.96 -5.07
N PRO A 71 2.45 -0.66 -6.28
CA PRO A 71 3.89 -0.66 -6.51
C PRO A 71 4.61 0.45 -5.76
N THR A 72 3.90 1.51 -5.36
CA THR A 72 4.44 2.64 -4.59
C THR A 72 3.65 2.87 -3.32
N PRO A 73 4.25 3.43 -2.27
CA PRO A 73 3.57 3.72 -1.01
C PRO A 73 2.46 4.77 -1.15
N MET A 74 1.42 4.59 -0.35
CA MET A 74 0.30 5.52 -0.27
C MET A 74 0.22 6.22 1.10
N VAL A 75 0.73 5.58 2.16
CA VAL A 75 0.58 6.05 3.55
C VAL A 75 1.93 6.27 4.22
N GLY A 76 2.80 5.27 4.23
CA GLY A 76 4.02 5.29 5.05
C GLY A 76 4.94 6.47 4.77
N PRO A 77 5.43 7.18 5.82
CA PRO A 77 6.28 8.34 5.67
C PRO A 77 7.58 8.06 4.90
N ASP A 78 8.04 9.08 4.18
CA ASP A 78 9.30 9.11 3.46
C ASP A 78 10.05 10.41 3.72
N GLY A 79 11.24 10.59 3.13
CA GLY A 79 11.96 11.85 3.13
C GLY A 79 11.20 12.95 2.37
N ASN A 80 11.13 14.14 2.95
CA ASN A 80 10.36 15.26 2.42
C ASN A 80 10.83 15.80 1.06
N GLY A 81 11.99 15.37 0.56
CA GLY A 81 12.48 15.70 -0.79
C GLY A 81 12.03 14.73 -1.89
N LYS A 82 11.27 13.68 -1.54
CA LYS A 82 10.75 12.72 -2.50
C LYS A 82 9.43 13.20 -3.11
N THR A 83 9.21 12.88 -4.40
CA THR A 83 8.02 13.32 -5.16
C THR A 83 7.45 12.20 -6.04
N ASP A 84 7.68 10.94 -5.67
CA ASP A 84 7.46 9.78 -6.53
C ASP A 84 6.39 8.80 -6.05
N SER A 85 5.63 9.15 -5.02
CA SER A 85 4.53 8.31 -4.50
C SER A 85 3.38 9.16 -3.96
N HIS A 86 2.25 8.51 -3.65
CA HIS A 86 1.10 9.13 -2.99
C HIS A 86 1.42 9.61 -1.55
N ALA A 87 2.40 8.99 -0.89
CA ALA A 87 2.83 9.41 0.43
C ALA A 87 3.65 10.72 0.43
N ASN A 88 4.07 11.22 -0.73
CA ASN A 88 4.99 12.36 -0.82
C ASN A 88 4.26 13.70 -0.97
N ILE A 89 4.60 14.66 -0.11
CA ILE A 89 4.17 16.05 -0.25
C ILE A 89 4.78 16.63 -1.54
N GLY A 90 3.94 17.23 -2.40
CA GLY A 90 4.36 17.68 -3.73
C GLY A 90 4.64 16.55 -4.72
N GLY A 91 4.37 15.30 -4.31
CA GLY A 91 4.40 14.12 -5.18
C GLY A 91 3.07 13.88 -5.87
N PHE A 92 2.34 12.86 -5.40
CA PHE A 92 1.01 12.50 -5.89
C PHE A 92 0.01 12.43 -4.71
N ARG A 93 0.20 13.28 -3.71
CA ARG A 93 -0.60 13.30 -2.49
C ARG A 93 -2.07 13.57 -2.80
N HIS A 94 -2.35 14.47 -3.74
CA HIS A 94 -3.72 14.80 -4.14
C HIS A 94 -4.50 13.56 -4.60
N GLU A 95 -3.92 12.73 -5.45
CA GLU A 95 -4.57 11.49 -5.92
C GLU A 95 -4.79 10.49 -4.77
N GLY A 96 -3.82 10.35 -3.85
CA GLY A 96 -3.93 9.50 -2.67
C GLY A 96 -5.05 9.96 -1.74
N ASP A 97 -5.08 11.25 -1.39
CA ASP A 97 -6.10 11.83 -0.52
C ASP A 97 -7.51 11.72 -1.14
N GLU A 98 -7.63 11.98 -2.46
CA GLU A 98 -8.89 11.78 -3.21
C GLU A 98 -9.35 10.33 -3.11
N PHE A 99 -8.44 9.36 -3.25
CA PHE A 99 -8.78 7.95 -3.18
C PHE A 99 -9.23 7.53 -1.77
N PHE A 100 -8.55 7.94 -0.71
CA PHE A 100 -8.98 7.68 0.67
C PHE A 100 -10.33 8.32 0.98
N ALA A 101 -10.56 9.55 0.52
CA ALA A 101 -11.86 10.21 0.66
C ALA A 101 -12.96 9.45 -0.10
N TRP A 102 -12.66 8.95 -1.30
CA TRP A 102 -13.58 8.15 -2.08
C TRP A 102 -13.91 6.81 -1.41
N LEU A 103 -12.93 6.11 -0.81
CA LEU A 103 -13.17 4.89 -0.05
C LEU A 103 -14.17 5.15 1.09
N LYS A 104 -13.96 6.21 1.87
CA LYS A 104 -14.87 6.57 2.98
C LYS A 104 -16.26 6.95 2.48
N ALA A 105 -16.35 7.70 1.37
CA ALA A 105 -17.63 8.13 0.79
C ALA A 105 -18.45 6.97 0.18
N ASN A 106 -17.83 5.82 -0.07
CA ASN A 106 -18.46 4.60 -0.57
C ASN A 106 -18.52 3.46 0.46
N ASP A 107 -18.42 3.82 1.76
CA ASP A 107 -18.61 2.92 2.90
C ASP A 107 -17.63 1.72 2.94
N PHE A 108 -16.41 1.88 2.38
CA PHE A 108 -15.37 0.87 2.56
C PHE A 108 -14.93 0.85 4.04
N ASP A 109 -14.97 -0.35 4.62
CA ASP A 109 -14.54 -0.58 5.99
C ASP A 109 -13.01 -0.70 6.04
N GLU A 110 -12.36 0.15 6.82
CA GLU A 110 -10.92 0.12 7.04
C GLU A 110 -10.42 -1.18 7.70
N LYS A 111 -11.30 -1.95 8.32
CA LYS A 111 -10.97 -3.26 8.90
C LYS A 111 -10.85 -4.37 7.86
N ASN A 112 -11.37 -4.14 6.67
CA ASN A 112 -11.48 -5.14 5.60
C ASN A 112 -10.77 -4.72 4.31
N PHE A 113 -10.23 -3.51 4.27
CA PHE A 113 -9.51 -2.97 3.12
C PHE A 113 -8.07 -2.63 3.51
N PHE A 114 -7.10 -3.29 2.89
CA PHE A 114 -5.68 -3.14 3.21
C PHE A 114 -4.85 -2.82 1.98
N ILE A 115 -3.75 -2.10 2.18
CA ILE A 115 -2.78 -1.78 1.15
C ILE A 115 -1.49 -2.54 1.46
N CYS A 116 -0.96 -3.29 0.48
CA CYS A 116 0.37 -3.85 0.51
C CYS A 116 1.23 -3.12 -0.52
N CYS A 117 2.38 -2.59 -0.13
CA CYS A 117 3.21 -1.84 -1.05
C CYS A 117 4.65 -2.34 -1.15
N GLY A 118 5.28 -2.04 -2.29
CA GLY A 118 6.70 -2.18 -2.54
C GLY A 118 7.44 -0.84 -2.44
N ASP A 119 8.54 -0.70 -3.21
CA ASP A 119 9.37 0.49 -3.39
C ASP A 119 10.16 0.94 -2.15
N ARG A 120 9.62 0.78 -0.94
CA ARG A 120 10.34 1.08 0.28
C ARG A 120 11.39 0.01 0.58
N HIS A 121 12.55 0.47 1.00
CA HIS A 121 13.67 -0.38 1.36
C HIS A 121 13.66 -0.79 2.83
N TRP A 122 12.53 -0.63 3.52
CA TRP A 122 12.30 -1.04 4.91
C TRP A 122 10.88 -1.52 5.12
N GLN A 123 10.71 -2.43 6.07
CA GLN A 123 9.39 -2.90 6.48
C GLN A 123 8.71 -1.88 7.39
N TYR A 124 7.41 -1.71 7.22
CA TYR A 124 6.57 -0.95 8.14
C TYR A 124 5.10 -1.37 8.05
N HIS A 125 4.37 -1.02 9.10
CA HIS A 125 2.93 -0.93 9.16
C HIS A 125 2.56 0.52 9.48
N ALA A 126 1.76 1.15 8.65
CA ALA A 126 1.33 2.53 8.79
C ALA A 126 -0.20 2.63 8.66
N ILE A 127 -0.82 3.53 9.44
CA ILE A 127 -2.26 3.76 9.44
C ILE A 127 -2.49 5.22 9.03
N HIS A 128 -3.23 5.40 7.94
CA HIS A 128 -3.64 6.71 7.45
C HIS A 128 -4.62 7.38 8.43
N PRO A 129 -4.70 8.72 8.52
CA PRO A 129 -5.67 9.40 9.38
C PRO A 129 -7.14 9.00 9.15
N SER A 130 -7.49 8.50 7.97
CA SER A 130 -8.82 7.94 7.67
C SER A 130 -9.05 6.51 8.20
N GLY A 131 -8.04 5.88 8.80
CA GLY A 131 -8.11 4.53 9.38
C GLY A 131 -7.58 3.41 8.48
N PHE A 132 -7.43 3.62 7.17
CA PHE A 132 -6.90 2.59 6.26
C PHE A 132 -5.43 2.28 6.53
N GLU A 133 -5.09 0.98 6.43
CA GLU A 133 -3.78 0.46 6.81
C GLU A 133 -2.93 0.07 5.60
N GLU A 134 -1.64 0.38 5.67
CA GLU A 134 -0.64 0.03 4.67
C GLU A 134 0.50 -0.77 5.28
N PHE A 135 0.90 -1.83 4.58
CA PHE A 135 1.96 -2.76 4.95
C PHE A 135 3.04 -2.78 3.85
N SER A 136 4.25 -2.36 4.17
CA SER A 136 5.39 -2.40 3.24
C SER A 136 6.22 -3.64 3.48
N SER A 137 6.46 -4.45 2.43
CA SER A 137 7.24 -5.68 2.52
C SER A 137 8.73 -5.45 2.83
N GLY A 138 9.25 -4.24 2.59
CA GLY A 138 10.68 -3.96 2.66
C GLY A 138 11.47 -4.52 1.48
N SER A 139 12.80 -4.47 1.58
CA SER A 139 13.69 -5.06 0.57
C SER A 139 13.90 -6.55 0.81
N LEU A 140 14.12 -7.31 -0.26
CA LEU A 140 14.43 -8.75 -0.19
C LEU A 140 15.92 -9.03 0.04
N VAL A 141 16.80 -8.02 -0.17
CA VAL A 141 18.25 -8.18 -0.11
C VAL A 141 18.89 -7.11 0.76
N GLU A 142 20.00 -7.48 1.42
CA GLU A 142 20.69 -6.63 2.39
C GLU A 142 21.20 -5.32 1.79
N GLU A 143 21.77 -5.35 0.58
CA GLU A 143 22.33 -4.17 -0.08
C GLU A 143 21.30 -3.05 -0.29
N ASN A 144 20.05 -3.42 -0.40
CA ASN A 144 18.93 -2.49 -0.58
C ASN A 144 18.22 -2.12 0.71
N SER A 145 18.54 -2.77 1.82
CA SER A 145 17.91 -2.48 3.11
C SER A 145 18.27 -1.10 3.63
N ARG A 146 17.29 -0.38 4.14
CA ARG A 146 17.42 0.97 4.71
C ARG A 146 16.67 1.04 6.03
N LEU A 147 16.98 2.06 6.81
CA LEU A 147 16.15 2.44 7.95
C LEU A 147 14.95 3.22 7.47
N GLY A 148 13.83 2.99 8.11
CA GLY A 148 12.61 3.75 7.88
C GLY A 148 12.69 5.18 8.39
N ILE A 149 11.64 5.93 8.10
CA ILE A 149 11.46 7.31 8.55
C ILE A 149 10.26 7.35 9.48
N LYS A 150 10.44 7.99 10.63
CA LYS A 150 9.40 8.08 11.65
C LYS A 150 8.38 9.15 11.29
N ALA A 151 7.10 8.87 11.51
CA ALA A 151 6.04 9.87 11.52
C ALA A 151 6.37 10.95 12.59
N GLY A 152 6.14 12.21 12.28
CA GLY A 152 6.50 13.35 13.13
C GLY A 152 7.97 13.80 13.01
N ASP A 153 8.80 13.13 12.20
CA ASP A 153 10.12 13.67 11.87
C ASP A 153 9.96 14.88 10.92
N ARG A 154 10.60 15.99 11.24
CA ARG A 154 10.54 17.23 10.43
C ARG A 154 11.06 17.06 8.99
N LYS A 155 11.86 16.03 8.75
CA LYS A 155 12.39 15.68 7.42
C LYS A 155 11.56 14.63 6.71
N SER A 156 10.43 14.20 7.29
CA SER A 156 9.51 13.26 6.70
C SER A 156 8.42 13.95 5.89
N THR A 157 7.69 13.14 5.12
CA THR A 157 6.44 13.55 4.44
C THR A 157 5.24 13.64 5.40
N ASP A 158 5.45 13.35 6.67
CA ASP A 158 4.47 13.50 7.76
C ASP A 158 5.11 14.22 8.96
N PRO A 159 5.49 15.51 8.82
CA PRO A 159 6.17 16.25 9.89
C PRO A 159 5.27 16.53 11.09
N GLU A 160 3.96 16.47 10.94
CA GLU A 160 2.98 16.68 12.00
C GLU A 160 2.67 15.40 12.79
N GLY A 161 3.09 14.24 12.28
CA GLY A 161 2.88 12.94 12.95
C GLY A 161 1.42 12.48 12.93
N LEU A 162 0.70 12.75 11.86
CA LEU A 162 -0.71 12.36 11.69
C LEU A 162 -0.85 10.86 11.38
N ILE A 163 0.18 10.26 10.78
CA ILE A 163 0.23 8.84 10.45
C ILE A 163 0.64 8.05 11.68
N GLN A 164 -0.13 7.04 12.05
CA GLN A 164 0.28 6.10 13.08
C GLN A 164 1.23 5.06 12.46
N GLN A 165 2.31 4.73 13.17
CA GLN A 165 3.26 3.70 12.75
C GLN A 165 3.40 2.62 13.85
N PRO A 166 2.50 1.60 13.89
CA PRO A 166 2.62 0.49 14.82
C PRO A 166 3.92 -0.30 14.69
N TYR A 167 4.48 -0.31 13.47
CA TYR A 167 5.76 -0.94 13.16
C TYR A 167 6.52 -0.16 12.10
N CYS A 168 7.83 -0.03 12.30
CA CYS A 168 8.75 0.53 11.32
C CYS A 168 10.17 0.08 11.66
N VAL A 169 10.94 -0.34 10.66
CA VAL A 169 12.34 -0.74 10.86
C VAL A 169 13.20 0.50 11.10
N LEU A 170 13.52 0.75 12.35
CA LEU A 170 14.34 1.87 12.86
C LEU A 170 15.52 1.35 13.65
N LYS A 171 16.49 2.24 14.00
CA LYS A 171 17.53 1.90 14.98
C LYS A 171 16.89 1.59 16.35
N PRO A 172 17.44 0.64 17.11
CA PRO A 172 18.58 -0.23 16.83
C PRO A 172 18.23 -1.54 16.08
N MET A 173 16.98 -1.75 15.66
CA MET A 173 16.52 -3.02 15.08
C MET A 173 17.09 -3.31 13.69
N GLY A 174 17.29 -2.31 12.86
CA GLY A 174 17.67 -2.49 11.47
C GLY A 174 18.88 -1.64 11.05
N PRO A 175 19.18 -1.56 9.71
CA PRO A 175 18.36 -2.15 8.64
C PRO A 175 18.53 -3.68 8.53
N TYR A 176 17.53 -4.35 7.97
CA TYR A 176 17.57 -5.76 7.56
C TYR A 176 16.61 -6.00 6.38
N PRO A 177 16.90 -6.98 5.51
CA PRO A 177 15.98 -7.41 4.47
C PRO A 177 14.93 -8.36 5.03
N GLY A 178 13.89 -8.66 4.25
CA GLY A 178 12.86 -9.59 4.65
C GLY A 178 11.66 -9.60 3.71
N PHE A 179 10.55 -10.12 4.21
CA PHE A 179 9.32 -10.23 3.43
C PHE A 179 8.07 -10.10 4.31
N LEU A 180 6.96 -9.78 3.67
CA LEU A 180 5.63 -9.79 4.26
C LEU A 180 4.88 -11.03 3.78
N ASN A 181 4.36 -11.82 4.72
CA ASN A 181 3.38 -12.86 4.45
C ASN A 181 2.00 -12.35 4.84
N VAL A 182 1.04 -12.47 3.92
CA VAL A 182 -0.37 -12.14 4.16
C VAL A 182 -1.19 -13.40 4.00
N SER A 183 -1.98 -13.74 5.02
CA SER A 183 -2.85 -14.91 5.03
C SER A 183 -4.25 -14.51 5.44
N ILE A 184 -5.26 -15.01 4.70
CA ILE A 184 -6.65 -14.96 5.12
C ILE A 184 -7.00 -16.35 5.63
N VAL A 185 -7.32 -16.42 6.91
CA VAL A 185 -7.56 -17.69 7.61
C VAL A 185 -9.04 -17.78 7.96
N PRO A 186 -9.77 -18.78 7.44
CA PRO A 186 -11.15 -19.04 7.83
C PRO A 186 -11.24 -19.33 9.34
N ASP A 187 -12.27 -18.80 9.98
CA ASP A 187 -12.56 -19.06 11.39
C ASP A 187 -14.09 -19.05 11.65
N ASP A 188 -14.48 -19.27 12.91
CA ASP A 188 -15.89 -19.29 13.34
C ASP A 188 -16.39 -17.91 13.75
N SER A 189 -15.67 -16.81 13.46
CA SER A 189 -16.12 -15.44 13.72
C SER A 189 -17.30 -15.04 12.83
N GLU A 190 -17.98 -13.95 13.17
CA GLU A 190 -19.06 -13.40 12.36
C GLU A 190 -18.61 -13.03 10.93
N GLN A 191 -17.31 -12.74 10.75
CA GLN A 191 -16.73 -12.45 9.43
C GLN A 191 -16.36 -13.74 8.66
N GLY A 192 -16.34 -14.89 9.32
CA GLY A 192 -15.97 -16.18 8.76
C GLY A 192 -14.47 -16.34 8.45
N ALA A 193 -13.65 -15.32 8.71
CA ALA A 193 -12.22 -15.31 8.47
C ALA A 193 -11.54 -14.16 9.22
N TYR A 194 -10.20 -14.22 9.33
CA TYR A 194 -9.36 -13.12 9.75
C TYR A 194 -8.13 -12.97 8.84
N ALA A 195 -7.56 -11.77 8.80
CA ALA A 195 -6.36 -11.47 8.05
C ALA A 195 -5.14 -11.40 8.96
N ASP A 196 -4.08 -12.17 8.68
CA ASP A 196 -2.78 -12.10 9.35
C ASP A 196 -1.74 -11.46 8.43
N PHE A 197 -1.05 -10.44 8.94
CA PHE A 197 0.09 -9.78 8.31
C PHE A 197 1.34 -10.07 9.15
N LEU A 198 2.25 -10.89 8.59
CA LEU A 198 3.41 -11.40 9.30
C LEU A 198 4.69 -10.91 8.60
N PHE A 199 5.50 -10.13 9.31
CA PHE A 199 6.77 -9.64 8.80
C PHE A 199 7.91 -10.52 9.29
N TYR A 200 8.68 -11.02 8.35
CA TYR A 200 9.85 -11.84 8.61
C TYR A 200 11.11 -11.13 8.12
N ASP A 201 12.24 -11.39 8.79
CA ASP A 201 13.54 -11.04 8.26
C ASP A 201 14.06 -12.10 7.27
N GLU A 202 15.27 -11.89 6.74
CA GLU A 202 15.94 -12.80 5.79
C GLU A 202 16.27 -14.18 6.37
N HIS A 203 16.28 -14.31 7.70
CA HIS A 203 16.52 -15.57 8.40
C HIS A 203 15.22 -16.31 8.75
N GLY A 204 14.06 -15.73 8.41
CA GLY A 204 12.76 -16.28 8.73
C GLY A 204 12.29 -16.03 10.17
N TYR A 205 12.94 -15.13 10.91
CA TYR A 205 12.46 -14.73 12.23
C TYR A 205 11.30 -13.75 12.10
N LEU A 206 10.20 -14.01 12.82
CA LEU A 206 9.07 -13.11 12.90
C LEU A 206 9.46 -11.82 13.65
N ARG A 207 9.32 -10.69 12.98
CA ARG A 207 9.67 -9.36 13.51
C ARG A 207 8.46 -8.58 14.00
N TYR A 208 7.32 -8.74 13.31
CA TYR A 208 6.07 -8.08 13.67
C TYR A 208 4.88 -8.86 13.12
N SER A 209 3.75 -8.78 13.79
CA SER A 209 2.48 -9.33 13.33
C SER A 209 1.33 -8.40 13.62
N ALA A 210 0.36 -8.36 12.70
CA ALA A 210 -0.93 -7.70 12.89
C ALA A 210 -2.04 -8.63 12.42
N ARG A 211 -3.08 -8.78 13.25
CA ARG A 211 -4.31 -9.53 12.93
C ARG A 211 -5.47 -8.57 12.79
N ARG A 212 -6.33 -8.81 11.79
CA ARG A 212 -7.52 -8.03 11.47
C ARG A 212 -8.70 -8.96 11.18
#